data_61dbf0c7c4a02856d2cd3965c4527385
#
_entry.id   61dbf0c7c4a02856d2cd3965c4527385
#
_cell.length_a   1.000
_cell.length_b   1.000
_cell.length_c   1.000
_cell.angle_alpha   90.00
_cell.angle_beta   90.00
_cell.angle_gamma   90.00
#
_symmetry.space_group_name_H-M   'P 1'
#
loop_
_entity.id
_entity.type
_entity.pdbx_description
1 polymer ?
#
loop_
_entity_poly.entity_id
_entity_poly.type
_entity_poly.pdbx_seq_one_letter_code
_entity_poly.pdbx_strand_id
1 'polypeptide(L)'
;MKKRGLSPLKKALLIGIVGGSGSGKTSIAHELIRRLGEAGVETLLLDMDAYYAPLEVVRGRFGGRPINWDHPHAFDLELMATHLAALKRGQAIRKPVYDFSISDRTGLSEPVLPGRVVVLEGLLLFALPELRDQLDVKIFVDTDADIRILRRIQRDTVERGRTLESVIEQYLESVRPMHLEFVEPSKRWADLIVPTGFENERALEMLHHHILGVVNA
;
A
#
# COMPACT_ATOMS: atom_id res chain seq x y z
N MET A 1 37.60 14.34 -13.77
CA MET A 1 36.25 13.80 -13.43
C MET A 1 35.68 14.62 -12.30
N LYS A 2 34.74 15.52 -12.57
CA LYS A 2 34.06 16.32 -11.55
C LYS A 2 33.05 15.39 -10.84
N LYS A 3 33.23 15.15 -9.54
CA LYS A 3 32.19 14.54 -8.69
C LYS A 3 30.96 15.44 -8.77
N ARG A 4 29.87 14.97 -9.38
CA ARG A 4 28.55 15.61 -9.23
C ARG A 4 28.22 15.54 -7.74
N GLY A 5 28.31 16.68 -7.06
CA GLY A 5 27.81 16.83 -5.70
C GLY A 5 26.34 16.49 -5.72
N LEU A 6 25.93 15.49 -4.96
CA LEU A 6 24.53 15.21 -4.68
C LEU A 6 23.99 16.45 -3.99
N SER A 7 23.12 17.20 -4.69
CA SER A 7 22.24 18.18 -4.04
C SER A 7 21.50 17.47 -2.91
N PRO A 8 21.26 18.17 -1.77
CA PRO A 8 20.43 17.60 -0.73
C PRO A 8 19.11 17.18 -1.37
N LEU A 9 18.78 15.88 -1.29
CA LEU A 9 17.54 15.35 -1.85
C LEU A 9 16.38 16.15 -1.24
N LYS A 10 15.58 16.79 -2.08
CA LYS A 10 14.31 17.42 -1.66
C LYS A 10 13.50 16.35 -0.92
N LYS A 11 12.73 16.74 0.10
CA LYS A 11 11.82 15.84 0.80
C LYS A 11 10.95 15.10 -0.22
N ALA A 12 10.84 13.78 -0.11
CA ALA A 12 9.96 13.01 -0.96
C ALA A 12 8.49 13.30 -0.60
N LEU A 13 7.63 13.40 -1.61
CA LEU A 13 6.18 13.47 -1.45
C LEU A 13 5.65 12.05 -1.18
N LEU A 14 5.01 11.83 -0.03
CA LEU A 14 4.42 10.54 0.33
C LEU A 14 2.93 10.50 0.00
N ILE A 15 2.54 9.61 -0.88
CA ILE A 15 1.14 9.41 -1.33
C ILE A 15 0.66 8.06 -0.84
N GLY A 16 -0.40 8.04 -0.03
CA GLY A 16 -1.04 6.80 0.42
C GLY A 16 -2.27 6.47 -0.43
N ILE A 17 -2.37 5.22 -0.88
CA ILE A 17 -3.52 4.69 -1.61
C ILE A 17 -4.12 3.53 -0.82
N VAL A 18 -5.34 3.72 -0.32
CA VAL A 18 -6.08 2.76 0.49
C VAL A 18 -7.36 2.36 -0.22
N GLY A 19 -7.83 1.17 0.05
CA GLY A 19 -9.11 0.65 -0.45
C GLY A 19 -9.24 -0.82 -0.13
N GLY A 20 -10.45 -1.35 -0.11
CA GLY A 20 -10.71 -2.76 0.20
C GLY A 20 -10.01 -3.71 -0.78
N SER A 21 -9.86 -4.97 -0.39
CA SER A 21 -9.35 -6.00 -1.30
C SER A 21 -10.24 -6.06 -2.56
N GLY A 22 -9.61 -6.06 -3.75
CA GLY A 22 -10.32 -6.01 -5.03
C GLY A 22 -10.79 -4.61 -5.47
N SER A 23 -10.48 -3.53 -4.73
CA SER A 23 -10.90 -2.16 -5.11
C SER A 23 -10.17 -1.60 -6.34
N GLY A 24 -9.00 -2.13 -6.70
CA GLY A 24 -8.16 -1.60 -7.77
C GLY A 24 -7.11 -0.58 -7.31
N LYS A 25 -6.82 -0.48 -6.01
CA LYS A 25 -5.79 0.41 -5.46
C LYS A 25 -4.41 0.19 -6.10
N THR A 26 -3.99 -1.08 -6.28
CA THR A 26 -2.72 -1.44 -6.93
C THR A 26 -2.69 -0.98 -8.38
N SER A 27 -3.79 -1.12 -9.12
CA SER A 27 -3.89 -0.65 -10.51
C SER A 27 -3.78 0.87 -10.60
N ILE A 28 -4.43 1.61 -9.68
CA ILE A 28 -4.28 3.07 -9.58
C ILE A 28 -2.82 3.44 -9.27
N ALA A 29 -2.18 2.76 -8.32
CA ALA A 29 -0.79 3.02 -7.96
C ALA A 29 0.14 2.85 -9.16
N HIS A 30 0.03 1.74 -9.88
CA HIS A 30 0.83 1.46 -11.07
C HIS A 30 0.59 2.48 -12.19
N GLU A 31 -0.67 2.83 -12.47
CA GLU A 31 -0.99 3.80 -13.51
C GLU A 31 -0.48 5.21 -13.17
N LEU A 32 -0.62 5.61 -11.91
CA LEU A 32 -0.08 6.89 -11.43
C LEU A 32 1.45 6.94 -11.58
N ILE A 33 2.15 5.89 -11.19
CA ILE A 33 3.61 5.78 -11.33
C ILE A 33 4.03 5.82 -12.79
N ARG A 34 3.32 5.13 -13.68
CA ARG A 34 3.58 5.15 -15.12
C ARG A 34 3.49 6.58 -15.67
N ARG A 35 2.41 7.31 -15.36
CA ARG A 35 2.21 8.70 -15.82
C ARG A 35 3.26 9.66 -15.26
N LEU A 36 3.60 9.53 -13.99
CA LEU A 36 4.66 10.34 -13.38
C LEU A 36 6.02 10.04 -13.98
N GLY A 37 6.32 8.77 -14.27
CA GLY A 37 7.55 8.35 -14.95
C GLY A 37 7.66 8.93 -16.37
N GLU A 38 6.57 8.93 -17.14
CA GLU A 38 6.50 9.58 -18.46
C GLU A 38 6.74 11.09 -18.40
N ALA A 39 6.37 11.72 -17.29
CA ALA A 39 6.67 13.13 -17.01
C ALA A 39 8.08 13.35 -16.40
N GLY A 40 8.92 12.32 -16.33
CA GLY A 40 10.30 12.41 -15.81
C GLY A 40 10.40 12.51 -14.29
N VAL A 41 9.37 12.15 -13.55
CA VAL A 41 9.39 12.14 -12.09
C VAL A 41 9.84 10.76 -11.58
N GLU A 42 10.94 10.72 -10.83
CA GLU A 42 11.39 9.49 -10.15
C GLU A 42 10.39 9.12 -9.06
N THR A 43 9.79 7.94 -9.19
CA THR A 43 8.77 7.40 -8.27
C THR A 43 9.19 6.07 -7.68
N LEU A 44 8.81 5.84 -6.44
CA LEU A 44 8.96 4.56 -5.74
C LEU A 44 7.57 4.02 -5.39
N LEU A 45 7.31 2.74 -5.68
CA LEU A 45 6.18 2.00 -5.13
C LEU A 45 6.60 1.25 -3.87
N LEU A 46 5.85 1.45 -2.80
CA LEU A 46 6.02 0.70 -1.56
C LEU A 46 4.71 0.03 -1.18
N ASP A 47 4.72 -1.30 -1.20
CA ASP A 47 3.58 -2.12 -0.81
C ASP A 47 3.62 -2.40 0.70
N MET A 48 2.51 -2.17 1.40
CA MET A 48 2.35 -2.51 2.80
C MET A 48 2.53 -4.01 3.05
N ASP A 49 2.17 -4.86 2.09
CA ASP A 49 2.26 -6.32 2.23
C ASP A 49 3.71 -6.82 2.40
N ALA A 50 4.73 -6.03 2.00
CA ALA A 50 6.13 -6.33 2.31
C ALA A 50 6.44 -6.25 3.82
N TYR A 51 5.58 -5.60 4.60
CA TYR A 51 5.77 -5.35 6.04
C TYR A 51 4.99 -6.30 6.94
N TYR A 52 4.49 -7.43 6.46
CA TYR A 52 4.06 -8.49 7.37
C TYR A 52 5.19 -8.83 8.34
N ALA A 53 4.86 -8.98 9.62
CA ALA A 53 5.85 -9.35 10.62
C ALA A 53 6.30 -10.81 10.44
N PRO A 54 7.46 -11.22 10.97
CA PRO A 54 7.88 -12.62 10.97
C PRO A 54 6.80 -13.52 11.56
N LEU A 55 6.60 -14.70 10.98
CA LEU A 55 5.50 -15.61 11.33
C LEU A 55 5.47 -15.96 12.84
N GLU A 56 6.65 -16.16 13.46
CA GLU A 56 6.75 -16.42 14.89
C GLU A 56 6.20 -15.25 15.74
N VAL A 57 6.51 -14.01 15.34
CA VAL A 57 6.01 -12.80 15.99
C VAL A 57 4.49 -12.70 15.85
N VAL A 58 3.98 -12.95 14.64
CA VAL A 58 2.53 -12.95 14.38
C VAL A 58 1.83 -14.01 15.22
N ARG A 59 2.34 -15.24 15.26
CA ARG A 59 1.80 -16.34 16.11
C ARG A 59 1.74 -15.94 17.59
N GLY A 60 2.79 -15.30 18.09
CA GLY A 60 2.82 -14.79 19.47
C GLY A 60 1.73 -13.76 19.74
N ARG A 61 1.54 -12.80 18.83
CA ARG A 61 0.51 -11.74 18.95
C ARG A 61 -0.92 -12.29 18.92
N PHE A 62 -1.16 -13.39 18.20
CA PHE A 62 -2.49 -14.04 18.15
C PHE A 62 -2.73 -15.06 19.27
N GLY A 63 -1.71 -15.40 20.09
CA GLY A 63 -1.88 -16.22 21.29
C GLY A 63 -2.47 -17.61 21.04
N GLY A 64 -2.08 -18.27 19.95
CA GLY A 64 -2.56 -19.59 19.55
C GLY A 64 -3.91 -19.61 18.81
N ARG A 65 -4.56 -18.45 18.61
CA ARG A 65 -5.74 -18.32 17.74
C ARG A 65 -5.32 -18.34 16.26
N PRO A 66 -6.24 -18.68 15.34
CA PRO A 66 -5.98 -18.54 13.91
C PRO A 66 -5.48 -17.14 13.55
N ILE A 67 -4.46 -17.07 12.70
CA ILE A 67 -3.88 -15.81 12.28
C ILE A 67 -4.84 -15.12 11.31
N ASN A 68 -5.16 -13.86 11.64
CA ASN A 68 -5.88 -12.98 10.73
C ASN A 68 -4.88 -12.01 10.05
N TRP A 69 -4.54 -12.30 8.80
CA TRP A 69 -3.58 -11.53 8.01
C TRP A 69 -4.06 -10.14 7.60
N ASP A 70 -5.36 -9.88 7.69
CA ASP A 70 -5.94 -8.56 7.42
C ASP A 70 -5.97 -7.66 8.68
N HIS A 71 -5.55 -8.19 9.85
CA HIS A 71 -5.53 -7.45 11.12
C HIS A 71 -4.20 -6.68 11.30
N PRO A 72 -4.20 -5.47 11.91
CA PRO A 72 -2.97 -4.70 12.17
C PRO A 72 -1.86 -5.49 12.88
N HIS A 73 -2.21 -6.44 13.75
CA HIS A 73 -1.24 -7.30 14.46
C HIS A 73 -0.42 -8.22 13.54
N ALA A 74 -0.81 -8.38 12.27
CA ALA A 74 -0.03 -9.15 11.31
C ALA A 74 1.18 -8.37 10.76
N PHE A 75 1.22 -7.06 10.95
CA PHE A 75 2.23 -6.18 10.35
C PHE A 75 3.29 -5.70 11.35
N ASP A 76 4.46 -5.37 10.82
CA ASP A 76 5.55 -4.67 11.51
C ASP A 76 5.41 -3.16 11.28
N LEU A 77 4.48 -2.56 12.00
CA LEU A 77 4.07 -1.16 11.82
C LEU A 77 5.18 -0.19 12.23
N GLU A 78 5.98 -0.55 13.25
CA GLU A 78 7.09 0.27 13.72
C GLU A 78 8.19 0.38 12.65
N LEU A 79 8.56 -0.76 12.04
CA LEU A 79 9.52 -0.78 10.93
C LEU A 79 8.99 0.03 9.76
N MET A 80 7.72 -0.14 9.40
CA MET A 80 7.11 0.61 8.30
C MET A 80 7.12 2.11 8.57
N ALA A 81 6.69 2.55 9.74
CA ALA A 81 6.70 3.97 10.13
C ALA A 81 8.13 4.57 10.09
N THR A 82 9.12 3.81 10.56
CA THR A 82 10.54 4.20 10.51
C THR A 82 11.01 4.38 9.07
N HIS A 83 10.65 3.44 8.19
CA HIS A 83 11.01 3.49 6.78
C HIS A 83 10.35 4.67 6.05
N LEU A 84 9.07 4.95 6.33
CA LEU A 84 8.37 6.11 5.78
C LEU A 84 9.06 7.43 6.18
N ALA A 85 9.40 7.57 7.46
CA ALA A 85 10.10 8.75 7.95
C ALA A 85 11.49 8.91 7.28
N ALA A 86 12.20 7.82 7.02
CA ALA A 86 13.48 7.84 6.32
C ALA A 86 13.31 8.25 4.84
N LEU A 87 12.37 7.62 4.12
CA LEU A 87 12.07 7.94 2.72
C LEU A 87 11.64 9.39 2.55
N LYS A 88 10.81 9.92 3.46
CA LYS A 88 10.39 11.33 3.47
C LYS A 88 11.58 12.29 3.57
N ARG A 89 12.64 11.91 4.27
CA ARG A 89 13.89 12.68 4.37
C ARG A 89 14.87 12.45 3.20
N GLY A 90 14.48 11.67 2.19
CA GLY A 90 15.36 11.33 1.08
C GLY A 90 16.42 10.29 1.43
N GLN A 91 16.22 9.48 2.49
CA GLN A 91 17.14 8.45 2.94
C GLN A 91 16.76 7.08 2.38
N ALA A 92 17.77 6.30 2.00
CA ALA A 92 17.57 4.92 1.60
C ALA A 92 17.10 4.05 2.78
N ILE A 93 16.33 3.03 2.48
CA ILE A 93 15.89 2.02 3.43
C ILE A 93 16.31 0.62 2.99
N ARG A 94 16.16 -0.34 3.87
CA ARG A 94 16.27 -1.77 3.56
C ARG A 94 14.90 -2.43 3.74
N LYS A 95 14.12 -2.44 2.64
CA LYS A 95 12.78 -3.04 2.61
C LYS A 95 12.88 -4.54 2.87
N PRO A 96 12.09 -5.11 3.80
CA PRO A 96 12.06 -6.55 4.02
C PRO A 96 11.50 -7.28 2.79
N VAL A 97 11.94 -8.52 2.60
CA VAL A 97 11.42 -9.44 1.58
C VAL A 97 10.50 -10.44 2.26
N TYR A 98 9.23 -10.42 1.89
CA TYR A 98 8.22 -11.35 2.37
C TYR A 98 7.90 -12.39 1.31
N ASP A 99 7.86 -13.66 1.70
CA ASP A 99 7.52 -14.77 0.82
C ASP A 99 6.10 -15.28 1.14
N PHE A 100 5.17 -15.00 0.24
CA PHE A 100 3.77 -15.40 0.37
C PHE A 100 3.56 -16.92 0.32
N SER A 101 4.48 -17.68 -0.29
CA SER A 101 4.36 -19.14 -0.40
C SER A 101 4.56 -19.84 0.94
N ILE A 102 5.37 -19.28 1.81
CA ILE A 102 5.63 -19.76 3.17
C ILE A 102 4.96 -18.89 4.24
N SER A 103 4.31 -17.79 3.84
CA SER A 103 3.70 -16.80 4.72
C SER A 103 4.66 -16.27 5.79
N ASP A 104 5.90 -15.96 5.40
CA ASP A 104 6.94 -15.49 6.33
C ASP A 104 7.95 -14.54 5.63
N ARG A 105 8.73 -13.82 6.43
CA ARG A 105 9.89 -13.07 5.95
C ARG A 105 11.05 -14.02 5.61
N THR A 106 11.72 -13.76 4.51
CA THR A 106 12.88 -14.55 4.08
C THR A 106 14.15 -14.28 4.90
N GLY A 107 14.13 -13.29 5.79
CA GLY A 107 15.33 -12.78 6.46
C GLY A 107 16.20 -11.86 5.58
N LEU A 108 15.85 -11.75 4.29
CA LEU A 108 16.53 -10.84 3.35
C LEU A 108 15.91 -9.44 3.40
N SER A 109 16.65 -8.46 2.90
CA SER A 109 16.18 -7.09 2.71
C SER A 109 16.80 -6.49 1.46
N GLU A 110 16.01 -5.68 0.75
CA GLU A 110 16.43 -5.00 -0.47
C GLU A 110 16.74 -3.53 -0.20
N PRO A 111 17.86 -3.00 -0.72
CA PRO A 111 18.11 -1.56 -0.66
C PRO A 111 17.14 -0.84 -1.59
N VAL A 112 16.41 0.14 -1.05
CA VAL A 112 15.46 0.95 -1.78
C VAL A 112 15.82 2.42 -1.61
N LEU A 113 15.95 3.12 -2.74
CA LEU A 113 16.20 4.55 -2.79
C LEU A 113 14.87 5.31 -2.91
N PRO A 114 14.71 6.44 -2.23
CA PRO A 114 13.53 7.28 -2.41
C PRO A 114 13.57 7.91 -3.79
N GLY A 115 12.41 7.95 -4.47
CA GLY A 115 12.17 8.87 -5.57
C GLY A 115 11.75 10.26 -5.05
N ARG A 116 11.43 11.17 -5.97
CA ARG A 116 10.77 12.45 -5.62
C ARG A 116 9.37 12.23 -5.09
N VAL A 117 8.72 11.14 -5.51
CA VAL A 117 7.40 10.68 -5.05
C VAL A 117 7.54 9.25 -4.55
N VAL A 118 6.95 8.95 -3.41
CA VAL A 118 6.79 7.60 -2.89
C VAL A 118 5.29 7.31 -2.83
N VAL A 119 4.84 6.35 -3.60
CA VAL A 119 3.47 5.85 -3.59
C VAL A 119 3.42 4.63 -2.69
N LEU A 120 2.62 4.73 -1.63
CA LEU A 120 2.35 3.62 -0.73
C LEU A 120 0.98 3.06 -1.04
N GLU A 121 0.86 1.75 -1.15
CA GLU A 121 -0.43 1.10 -1.21
C GLU A 121 -0.61 0.10 -0.07
N GLY A 122 -1.84 -0.03 0.42
CA GLY A 122 -2.17 -0.99 1.47
C GLY A 122 -3.57 -0.82 2.03
N LEU A 123 -4.02 -1.82 2.79
CA LEU A 123 -5.37 -1.81 3.37
C LEU A 123 -5.49 -0.87 4.58
N LEU A 124 -4.43 -0.77 5.40
CA LEU A 124 -4.51 -0.22 6.75
C LEU A 124 -3.81 1.14 6.92
N LEU A 125 -3.22 1.72 5.87
CA LEU A 125 -2.39 2.93 5.97
C LEU A 125 -3.11 4.10 6.66
N PHE A 126 -4.42 4.26 6.45
CA PHE A 126 -5.17 5.36 7.05
C PHE A 126 -5.79 5.00 8.40
N ALA A 127 -5.95 3.71 8.72
CA ALA A 127 -6.45 3.27 10.00
C ALA A 127 -5.46 3.51 11.14
N LEU A 128 -4.16 3.58 10.80
CA LEU A 128 -3.04 3.63 11.74
C LEU A 128 -2.45 5.04 11.76
N PRO A 129 -2.63 5.80 12.85
CA PRO A 129 -2.16 7.19 12.96
C PRO A 129 -0.67 7.36 12.65
N GLU A 130 0.18 6.44 13.14
CA GLU A 130 1.62 6.45 12.96
C GLU A 130 2.08 6.36 11.49
N LEU A 131 1.25 5.79 10.61
CA LEU A 131 1.47 5.76 9.16
C LEU A 131 0.75 6.92 8.47
N ARG A 132 -0.55 7.08 8.76
CA ARG A 132 -1.41 8.09 8.13
C ARG A 132 -0.86 9.51 8.25
N ASP A 133 -0.35 9.89 9.41
CA ASP A 133 0.06 11.27 9.69
C ASP A 133 1.40 11.64 9.01
N GLN A 134 2.08 10.66 8.42
CA GLN A 134 3.27 10.87 7.59
C GLN A 134 2.94 11.15 6.12
N LEU A 135 1.73 10.78 5.66
CA LEU A 135 1.30 10.91 4.27
C LEU A 135 0.95 12.35 3.94
N ASP A 136 1.42 12.83 2.80
CA ASP A 136 1.15 14.19 2.30
C ASP A 136 -0.13 14.23 1.46
N VAL A 137 -0.46 13.13 0.76
CA VAL A 137 -1.71 12.96 -0.01
C VAL A 137 -2.31 11.59 0.31
N LYS A 138 -3.61 11.57 0.59
CA LYS A 138 -4.35 10.37 0.99
C LYS A 138 -5.50 10.10 0.03
N ILE A 139 -5.42 9.00 -0.70
CA ILE A 139 -6.37 8.58 -1.74
C ILE A 139 -7.09 7.31 -1.28
N PHE A 140 -8.41 7.36 -1.18
CA PHE A 140 -9.24 6.19 -0.91
C PHE A 140 -9.92 5.71 -2.18
N VAL A 141 -9.72 4.44 -2.54
CA VAL A 141 -10.32 3.79 -3.71
C VAL A 141 -11.61 3.12 -3.28
N ASP A 142 -12.73 3.74 -3.66
CA ASP A 142 -14.08 3.36 -3.24
C ASP A 142 -14.78 2.58 -4.36
N THR A 143 -14.71 1.27 -4.27
CA THR A 143 -15.38 0.35 -5.20
C THR A 143 -16.41 -0.46 -4.42
N ASP A 144 -17.61 -0.65 -5.01
CA ASP A 144 -18.70 -1.39 -4.40
C ASP A 144 -18.29 -2.81 -3.97
N ALA A 145 -18.85 -3.28 -2.86
CA ALA A 145 -18.43 -4.52 -2.22
C ALA A 145 -18.64 -5.77 -3.11
N ASP A 146 -19.71 -5.80 -3.90
CA ASP A 146 -20.02 -6.86 -4.86
C ASP A 146 -18.99 -6.92 -6.00
N ILE A 147 -18.59 -5.77 -6.53
CA ILE A 147 -17.53 -5.68 -7.55
C ILE A 147 -16.19 -6.12 -6.97
N ARG A 148 -15.88 -5.69 -5.73
CA ARG A 148 -14.64 -6.07 -5.07
C ARG A 148 -14.54 -7.58 -4.84
N ILE A 149 -15.63 -8.22 -4.39
CA ILE A 149 -15.61 -9.68 -4.16
C ILE A 149 -15.49 -10.46 -5.47
N LEU A 150 -16.15 -10.04 -6.55
CA LEU A 150 -16.02 -10.67 -7.86
C LEU A 150 -14.59 -10.57 -8.39
N ARG A 151 -13.96 -9.40 -8.33
CA ARG A 151 -12.56 -9.20 -8.72
C ARG A 151 -11.60 -10.04 -7.86
N ARG A 152 -11.84 -10.13 -6.55
CA ARG A 152 -11.05 -10.96 -5.64
C ARG A 152 -11.17 -12.44 -5.97
N ILE A 153 -12.39 -12.95 -6.18
CA ILE A 153 -12.60 -14.35 -6.59
C ILE A 153 -11.83 -14.65 -7.86
N GLN A 154 -12.00 -13.84 -8.90
CA GLN A 154 -11.32 -14.02 -10.18
C GLN A 154 -9.78 -14.04 -10.00
N ARG A 155 -9.21 -13.05 -9.32
CA ARG A 155 -7.78 -12.97 -9.08
C ARG A 155 -7.26 -14.16 -8.28
N ASP A 156 -7.90 -14.47 -7.15
CA ASP A 156 -7.37 -15.47 -6.22
C ASP A 156 -7.53 -16.90 -6.77
N THR A 157 -8.54 -17.17 -7.61
CA THR A 157 -8.70 -18.48 -8.27
C THR A 157 -7.79 -18.62 -9.49
N VAL A 158 -7.70 -17.61 -10.35
CA VAL A 158 -6.96 -17.70 -11.63
C VAL A 158 -5.45 -17.49 -11.42
N GLU A 159 -5.06 -16.45 -10.64
CA GLU A 159 -3.65 -16.05 -10.52
C GLU A 159 -2.95 -16.71 -9.33
N ARG A 160 -3.70 -17.06 -8.26
CA ARG A 160 -3.13 -17.59 -7.01
C ARG A 160 -3.46 -19.07 -6.77
N GLY A 161 -4.20 -19.70 -7.69
CA GLY A 161 -4.54 -21.12 -7.65
C GLY A 161 -5.39 -21.55 -6.43
N ARG A 162 -6.13 -20.62 -5.82
CA ARG A 162 -6.99 -20.93 -4.67
C ARG A 162 -8.33 -21.53 -5.12
N THR A 163 -8.96 -22.31 -4.27
CA THR A 163 -10.33 -22.76 -4.52
C THR A 163 -11.34 -21.66 -4.22
N LEU A 164 -12.48 -21.69 -4.90
CA LEU A 164 -13.57 -20.74 -4.67
C LEU A 164 -14.05 -20.75 -3.23
N GLU A 165 -14.20 -21.94 -2.65
CA GLU A 165 -14.64 -22.15 -1.26
C GLU A 165 -13.68 -21.47 -0.28
N SER A 166 -12.37 -21.67 -0.46
CA SER A 166 -11.33 -21.06 0.39
C SER A 166 -11.32 -19.53 0.31
N VAL A 167 -11.62 -18.97 -0.87
CA VAL A 167 -11.70 -17.51 -1.04
C VAL A 167 -12.93 -16.94 -0.35
N ILE A 168 -14.08 -17.61 -0.47
CA ILE A 168 -15.34 -17.21 0.18
C ILE A 168 -15.22 -17.31 1.70
N GLU A 169 -14.72 -18.42 2.22
CA GLU A 169 -14.51 -18.64 3.66
C GLU A 169 -13.63 -17.54 4.26
N GLN A 170 -12.46 -17.30 3.70
CA GLN A 170 -11.57 -16.23 4.16
C GLN A 170 -12.23 -14.85 4.07
N TYR A 171 -13.00 -14.59 3.02
CA TYR A 171 -13.69 -13.31 2.87
C TYR A 171 -14.68 -13.07 4.01
N LEU A 172 -15.45 -14.08 4.39
CA LEU A 172 -16.43 -13.98 5.45
C LEU A 172 -15.80 -13.94 6.84
N GLU A 173 -14.75 -14.71 7.07
CA GLU A 173 -14.12 -14.87 8.38
C GLU A 173 -13.15 -13.74 8.73
N SER A 174 -12.39 -13.21 7.76
CA SER A 174 -11.37 -12.19 8.03
C SER A 174 -11.52 -10.94 7.20
N VAL A 175 -11.55 -11.04 5.87
CA VAL A 175 -11.43 -9.87 4.99
C VAL A 175 -12.58 -8.88 5.19
N ARG A 176 -13.84 -9.35 5.21
CA ARG A 176 -15.01 -8.49 5.40
C ARG A 176 -15.09 -7.90 6.81
N PRO A 177 -14.89 -8.65 7.91
CA PRO A 177 -14.81 -8.09 9.25
C PRO A 177 -13.74 -7.00 9.38
N MET A 178 -12.52 -7.27 8.92
CA MET A 178 -11.42 -6.30 8.99
C MET A 178 -11.63 -5.08 8.09
N HIS A 179 -12.28 -5.27 6.94
CA HIS A 179 -12.69 -4.14 6.11
C HIS A 179 -13.65 -3.20 6.85
N LEU A 180 -14.67 -3.75 7.50
CA LEU A 180 -15.66 -2.96 8.24
C LEU A 180 -15.08 -2.32 9.51
N GLU A 181 -14.11 -2.95 10.14
CA GLU A 181 -13.48 -2.46 11.37
C GLU A 181 -12.42 -1.39 11.10
N PHE A 182 -11.55 -1.61 10.11
CA PHE A 182 -10.37 -0.77 9.89
C PHE A 182 -10.40 0.04 8.60
N VAL A 183 -10.78 -0.60 7.47
CA VAL A 183 -10.62 0.01 6.15
C VAL A 183 -11.72 1.03 5.87
N GLU A 184 -12.98 0.63 5.95
CA GLU A 184 -14.13 1.51 5.66
C GLU A 184 -14.18 2.74 6.56
N PRO A 185 -13.99 2.65 7.89
CA PRO A 185 -13.96 3.84 8.74
C PRO A 185 -12.79 4.78 8.45
N SER A 186 -11.70 4.27 7.86
CA SER A 186 -10.52 5.06 7.52
C SER A 186 -10.72 6.00 6.33
N LYS A 187 -11.73 5.78 5.53
CA LYS A 187 -12.17 6.62 4.41
C LYS A 187 -12.33 8.10 4.78
N ARG A 188 -12.74 8.39 6.01
CA ARG A 188 -12.86 9.77 6.54
C ARG A 188 -11.57 10.57 6.53
N TRP A 189 -10.43 9.90 6.46
CA TRP A 189 -9.10 10.52 6.48
C TRP A 189 -8.55 10.79 5.08
N ALA A 190 -9.26 10.37 4.03
CA ALA A 190 -8.85 10.59 2.67
C ALA A 190 -8.99 12.06 2.26
N ASP A 191 -8.02 12.58 1.53
CA ASP A 191 -8.08 13.89 0.88
C ASP A 191 -8.88 13.79 -0.43
N LEU A 192 -8.86 12.59 -1.07
CA LEU A 192 -9.63 12.29 -2.27
C LEU A 192 -10.21 10.88 -2.21
N ILE A 193 -11.47 10.74 -2.60
CA ILE A 193 -12.14 9.45 -2.80
C ILE A 193 -12.32 9.23 -4.29
N VAL A 194 -11.76 8.11 -4.79
CA VAL A 194 -11.84 7.72 -6.20
C VAL A 194 -12.84 6.57 -6.35
N PRO A 195 -14.03 6.81 -6.90
CA PRO A 195 -15.00 5.76 -7.17
C PRO A 195 -14.56 4.91 -8.38
N THR A 196 -15.04 3.67 -8.47
CA THR A 196 -14.82 2.71 -9.56
C THR A 196 -13.36 2.28 -9.82
N GLY A 197 -12.43 2.73 -9.00
CA GLY A 197 -11.03 2.33 -9.10
C GLY A 197 -10.32 2.91 -10.34
N PHE A 198 -9.47 2.11 -10.99
CA PHE A 198 -8.60 2.56 -12.10
C PHE A 198 -9.38 2.91 -13.40
N GLU A 199 -10.64 2.55 -13.51
CA GLU A 199 -11.50 2.91 -14.64
C GLU A 199 -11.89 4.40 -14.63
N ASN A 200 -11.64 5.10 -13.51
CA ASN A 200 -11.92 6.54 -13.38
C ASN A 200 -10.75 7.38 -13.94
N GLU A 201 -10.69 7.46 -15.27
CA GLU A 201 -9.64 8.19 -15.99
C GLU A 201 -9.55 9.67 -15.57
N ARG A 202 -10.70 10.33 -15.32
CA ARG A 202 -10.73 11.72 -14.88
C ARG A 202 -10.08 11.95 -13.53
N ALA A 203 -10.32 11.04 -12.59
CA ALA A 203 -9.65 11.10 -11.29
C ALA A 203 -8.15 10.90 -11.40
N LEU A 204 -7.70 9.98 -12.26
CA LEU A 204 -6.28 9.75 -12.53
C LEU A 204 -5.61 10.97 -13.18
N GLU A 205 -6.26 11.62 -14.16
CA GLU A 205 -5.77 12.88 -14.76
C GLU A 205 -5.61 13.98 -13.69
N MET A 206 -6.63 14.17 -12.86
CA MET A 206 -6.60 15.20 -11.81
C MET A 206 -5.48 14.93 -10.80
N LEU A 207 -5.31 13.70 -10.35
CA LEU A 207 -4.25 13.29 -9.45
C LEU A 207 -2.87 13.54 -10.07
N HIS A 208 -2.66 13.10 -11.30
CA HIS A 208 -1.41 13.29 -12.03
C HIS A 208 -1.03 14.78 -12.11
N HIS A 209 -1.95 15.64 -12.54
CA HIS A 209 -1.68 17.09 -12.65
C HIS A 209 -1.42 17.74 -11.28
N HIS A 210 -2.19 17.36 -10.26
CA HIS A 210 -1.97 17.87 -8.90
C HIS A 210 -0.56 17.51 -8.39
N ILE A 211 -0.17 16.23 -8.51
CA ILE A 211 1.13 15.75 -8.05
C ILE A 211 2.28 16.42 -8.81
N LEU A 212 2.15 16.56 -10.14
CA LEU A 212 3.14 17.31 -10.93
C LEU A 212 3.27 18.76 -10.48
N GLY A 213 2.15 19.42 -10.17
CA GLY A 213 2.16 20.78 -9.62
C GLY A 213 2.93 20.87 -8.31
N VAL A 214 2.69 19.94 -7.37
CA VAL A 214 3.37 19.91 -6.07
C VAL A 214 4.87 19.60 -6.22
N VAL A 215 5.21 18.65 -7.09
CA VAL A 215 6.61 18.21 -7.28
C VAL A 215 7.45 19.27 -7.96
N ASN A 216 6.86 20.10 -8.82
CA ASN A 216 7.58 21.14 -9.59
C ASN A 216 7.60 22.50 -8.89
N ALA A 217 6.85 22.68 -7.79
CA ALA A 217 6.88 23.87 -6.95
C ALA A 217 8.11 23.89 -6.03
#